data_ac745277a114d73fb3d77a19b3d0f10f
#
_entry.id   ac745277a114d73fb3d77a19b3d0f10f
#
_cell.length_a   1.000
_cell.length_b   1.000
_cell.length_c   1.000
_cell.angle_alpha   90.00
_cell.angle_beta   90.00
_cell.angle_gamma   90.00
#
_symmetry.space_group_name_H-M   'P 1'
#
loop_
_entity.id
_entity.type
_entity.pdbx_description
1 polymer ?
#
loop_
_entity_poly.entity_id
_entity_poly.type
_entity_poly.pdbx_seq_one_letter_code
_entity_poly.pdbx_strand_id
1 'polypeptide(L)'
;MPKTVFISYANEAMAYSLRRIGRQARRLGIFDEVILYTPADVPDYVKESVLFSCARGAGYWCWKPALIHETLQKNEEGTIVIYVDAGCTLRKSSEWEQYLRLMQRYDTICFQYDEFQPQWERWGAGSAKIKYWTKAATLDFAETYFQDPGIGELKQIMGGILFMKGRDNALLKDWKELMFSHPELITDPTEEELRHQRPGFAGHRHDQALLTPLAERDPKALVLPEISEAYRRDAFVWASRIRARDLREYLTVQTKHYLRIWLGDKLFERLKKH
;
A
#
# COMPACT_ATOMS: atom_id res chain seq x y z
N MET A 1 14.34 -17.98 13.85
CA MET A 1 13.74 -17.26 12.72
C MET A 1 14.23 -15.83 12.76
N PRO A 2 14.33 -15.11 11.64
CA PRO A 2 14.71 -13.70 11.68
C PRO A 2 13.70 -12.89 12.49
N LYS A 3 14.17 -11.78 13.10
CA LYS A 3 13.29 -10.85 13.82
C LYS A 3 12.20 -10.32 12.88
N THR A 4 10.99 -10.22 13.39
CA THR A 4 9.81 -9.72 12.64
C THR A 4 9.30 -8.45 13.31
N VAL A 5 9.21 -7.37 12.54
CA VAL A 5 8.73 -6.07 13.01
C VAL A 5 7.50 -5.66 12.21
N PHE A 6 6.37 -5.58 12.87
CA PHE A 6 5.15 -5.03 12.28
C PHE A 6 5.15 -3.52 12.39
N ILE A 7 4.89 -2.83 11.28
CA ILE A 7 4.74 -1.37 11.27
C ILE A 7 3.44 -0.96 10.60
N SER A 8 2.87 0.14 11.07
CA SER A 8 1.75 0.82 10.44
C SER A 8 1.84 2.32 10.73
N TYR A 9 1.23 3.13 9.89
CA TYR A 9 1.22 4.59 10.02
C TYR A 9 -0.20 5.14 9.89
N ALA A 10 -0.50 6.17 10.68
CA ALA A 10 -1.65 7.02 10.43
C ALA A 10 -1.46 8.42 11.01
N ASN A 11 -2.11 9.40 10.38
CA ASN A 11 -2.30 10.72 10.97
C ASN A 11 -3.50 10.72 11.95
N GLU A 12 -3.80 11.88 12.53
CA GLU A 12 -4.87 12.05 13.51
C GLU A 12 -6.24 11.56 13.02
N ALA A 13 -6.57 11.79 11.75
CA ALA A 13 -7.84 11.36 11.16
C ALA A 13 -8.07 9.84 11.20
N MET A 14 -7.02 9.05 11.41
CA MET A 14 -7.08 7.60 11.51
C MET A 14 -6.48 7.06 12.82
N ALA A 15 -6.35 7.89 13.85
CA ALA A 15 -5.68 7.52 15.10
C ALA A 15 -6.28 6.28 15.78
N TYR A 16 -7.60 6.10 15.73
CA TYR A 16 -8.23 4.88 16.27
C TYR A 16 -7.93 3.66 15.41
N SER A 17 -7.96 3.80 14.08
CA SER A 17 -7.60 2.72 13.15
C SER A 17 -6.19 2.22 13.41
N LEU A 18 -5.23 3.12 13.62
CA LEU A 18 -3.84 2.78 13.96
C LEU A 18 -3.75 2.01 15.28
N ARG A 19 -4.39 2.50 16.35
CA ARG A 19 -4.42 1.79 17.64
C ARG A 19 -5.10 0.42 17.53
N ARG A 20 -6.14 0.31 16.70
CA ARG A 20 -6.86 -0.94 16.46
C ARG A 20 -5.97 -1.97 15.79
N ILE A 21 -5.32 -1.62 14.66
CA ILE A 21 -4.47 -2.57 13.95
C ILE A 21 -3.26 -2.99 14.81
N GLY A 22 -2.69 -2.08 15.59
CA GLY A 22 -1.63 -2.40 16.54
C GLY A 22 -2.05 -3.40 17.63
N ARG A 23 -3.29 -3.27 18.15
CA ARG A 23 -3.84 -4.29 19.07
C ARG A 23 -4.02 -5.64 18.39
N GLN A 24 -4.45 -5.66 17.13
CA GLN A 24 -4.58 -6.89 16.36
C GLN A 24 -3.21 -7.54 16.14
N ALA A 25 -2.21 -6.75 15.73
CA ALA A 25 -0.85 -7.24 15.52
C ALA A 25 -0.28 -7.89 16.80
N ARG A 26 -0.40 -7.23 17.94
CA ARG A 26 0.05 -7.81 19.24
C ARG A 26 -0.69 -9.09 19.62
N ARG A 27 -2.01 -9.17 19.33
CA ARG A 27 -2.82 -10.37 19.61
C ARG A 27 -2.49 -11.58 18.72
N LEU A 28 -1.93 -11.36 17.54
CA LEU A 28 -1.49 -12.45 16.68
C LEU A 28 -0.28 -13.19 17.28
N GLY A 29 0.57 -12.51 18.04
CA GLY A 29 1.72 -13.12 18.71
C GLY A 29 2.82 -13.65 17.77
N ILE A 30 2.85 -13.17 16.53
CA ILE A 30 3.80 -13.61 15.50
C ILE A 30 4.86 -12.56 15.19
N PHE A 31 4.73 -11.35 15.71
CA PHE A 31 5.66 -10.26 15.55
C PHE A 31 6.47 -10.05 16.83
N ASP A 32 7.79 -9.96 16.71
CA ASP A 32 8.68 -9.67 17.85
C ASP A 32 8.50 -8.23 18.33
N GLU A 33 8.15 -7.32 17.41
CA GLU A 33 7.93 -5.91 17.69
C GLU A 33 6.76 -5.33 16.90
N VAL A 34 6.02 -4.38 17.50
CA VAL A 34 4.89 -3.69 16.86
C VAL A 34 5.08 -2.19 17.04
N ILE A 35 5.41 -1.49 15.96
CA ILE A 35 5.65 -0.05 15.95
C ILE A 35 4.50 0.64 15.22
N LEU A 36 3.92 1.66 15.85
CA LEU A 36 2.81 2.45 15.30
C LEU A 36 3.30 3.87 15.06
N TYR A 37 3.55 4.22 13.83
CA TYR A 37 4.05 5.51 13.44
C TYR A 37 2.95 6.55 13.28
N THR A 38 3.28 7.78 13.65
CA THR A 38 2.47 9.00 13.49
C THR A 38 3.25 10.04 12.70
N PRO A 39 2.67 11.19 12.32
CA PRO A 39 3.43 12.27 11.69
C PRO A 39 4.65 12.76 12.50
N ALA A 40 4.61 12.62 13.84
CA ALA A 40 5.73 13.00 14.70
C ALA A 40 6.97 12.12 14.47
N ASP A 41 6.76 10.85 14.11
CA ASP A 41 7.81 9.83 13.96
C ASP A 41 8.43 9.82 12.56
N VAL A 42 7.87 10.59 11.63
CA VAL A 42 8.40 10.69 10.25
C VAL A 42 9.76 11.39 10.27
N PRO A 43 10.77 10.91 9.53
CA PRO A 43 12.08 11.54 9.46
C PRO A 43 12.02 13.01 9.00
N ASP A 44 12.92 13.84 9.50
CA ASP A 44 12.89 15.28 9.21
C ASP A 44 13.05 15.59 7.73
N TYR A 45 13.91 14.88 7.01
CA TYR A 45 14.06 15.05 5.55
C TYR A 45 12.76 14.79 4.77
N VAL A 46 11.84 13.96 5.31
CA VAL A 46 10.52 13.74 4.73
C VAL A 46 9.58 14.89 5.06
N LYS A 47 9.60 15.36 6.32
CA LYS A 47 8.78 16.51 6.78
C LYS A 47 9.14 17.81 6.03
N GLU A 48 10.41 17.98 5.70
CA GLU A 48 10.94 19.13 4.94
C GLU A 48 10.65 19.05 3.44
N SER A 49 10.28 17.87 2.95
CA SER A 49 9.90 17.68 1.55
C SER A 49 8.62 18.44 1.18
N VAL A 50 8.60 18.99 -0.03
CA VAL A 50 7.40 19.61 -0.63
C VAL A 50 6.19 18.66 -0.65
N LEU A 51 6.44 17.35 -0.72
CA LEU A 51 5.40 16.34 -0.71
C LEU A 51 4.63 16.29 0.62
N PHE A 52 5.34 16.38 1.73
CA PHE A 52 4.74 16.16 3.06
C PHE A 52 3.71 17.22 3.45
N SER A 53 3.79 18.41 2.86
CA SER A 53 2.81 19.48 3.04
C SER A 53 1.45 19.19 2.39
N CYS A 54 1.39 18.20 1.47
CA CYS A 54 0.17 17.86 0.75
C CYS A 54 -0.78 17.04 1.62
N ALA A 55 -2.06 17.43 1.66
CA ALA A 55 -3.06 16.72 2.47
C ALA A 55 -3.36 15.30 1.96
N ARG A 56 -3.30 15.09 0.63
CA ARG A 56 -3.58 13.79 0.02
C ARG A 56 -2.55 12.75 0.43
N GLY A 57 -3.01 11.65 1.01
CA GLY A 57 -2.14 10.58 1.49
C GLY A 57 -1.13 11.02 2.57
N ALA A 58 -1.38 12.18 3.22
CA ALA A 58 -0.44 12.82 4.14
C ALA A 58 0.96 12.96 3.52
N GLY A 59 1.04 13.58 2.34
CA GLY A 59 2.26 13.71 1.55
C GLY A 59 2.40 12.65 0.46
N TYR A 60 1.31 12.31 -0.23
CA TYR A 60 1.31 11.32 -1.32
C TYR A 60 1.98 9.99 -0.95
N TRP A 61 1.86 9.57 0.32
CA TRP A 61 2.45 8.34 0.88
C TRP A 61 3.98 8.27 0.82
N CYS A 62 4.69 9.38 0.59
CA CYS A 62 6.17 9.42 0.53
C CYS A 62 6.84 8.97 1.84
N TRP A 63 6.14 9.10 2.97
CA TRP A 63 6.58 8.61 4.27
C TRP A 63 6.70 7.07 4.33
N LYS A 64 5.99 6.34 3.46
CA LYS A 64 5.92 4.87 3.52
C LYS A 64 7.28 4.21 3.29
N PRO A 65 7.96 4.39 2.14
CA PRO A 65 9.28 3.81 1.94
C PRO A 65 10.30 4.35 2.96
N ALA A 66 10.16 5.60 3.39
CA ALA A 66 11.04 6.19 4.40
C ALA A 66 10.92 5.47 5.75
N LEU A 67 9.70 5.24 6.27
CA LEU A 67 9.49 4.57 7.54
C LEU A 67 9.90 3.09 7.50
N ILE A 68 9.66 2.40 6.38
CA ILE A 68 10.12 1.01 6.19
C ILE A 68 11.65 0.98 6.23
N HIS A 69 12.30 1.85 5.46
CA HIS A 69 13.76 1.95 5.40
C HIS A 69 14.35 2.25 6.79
N GLU A 70 13.87 3.29 7.48
CA GLU A 70 14.35 3.64 8.82
C GLU A 70 14.18 2.49 9.83
N THR A 71 13.08 1.74 9.70
CA THR A 71 12.86 0.58 10.56
C THR A 71 13.91 -0.51 10.28
N LEU A 72 14.20 -0.79 9.01
CA LEU A 72 15.24 -1.77 8.64
C LEU A 72 16.63 -1.32 9.11
N GLN A 73 16.96 0.00 8.95
CA GLN A 73 18.26 0.53 9.38
C GLN A 73 18.49 0.43 10.91
N LYS A 74 17.43 0.59 11.71
CA LYS A 74 17.47 0.52 13.18
C LYS A 74 17.49 -0.89 13.74
N ASN A 75 17.27 -1.91 12.92
CA ASN A 75 17.21 -3.30 13.34
C ASN A 75 18.42 -4.09 12.81
N GLU A 76 18.59 -5.31 13.32
CA GLU A 76 19.63 -6.23 12.87
C GLU A 76 19.43 -6.63 11.41
N GLU A 77 20.54 -6.94 10.72
CA GLU A 77 20.47 -7.45 9.35
C GLU A 77 19.65 -8.75 9.30
N GLY A 78 18.84 -8.88 8.25
CA GLY A 78 17.90 -10.01 8.11
C GLY A 78 16.56 -9.83 8.81
N THR A 79 16.35 -8.75 9.59
CA THR A 79 15.03 -8.39 10.13
C THR A 79 14.01 -8.22 9.01
N ILE A 80 12.82 -8.80 9.19
CA ILE A 80 11.69 -8.66 8.27
C ILE A 80 10.77 -7.57 8.81
N VAL A 81 10.58 -6.51 8.04
CA VAL A 81 9.59 -5.45 8.32
C VAL A 81 8.33 -5.74 7.54
N ILE A 82 7.20 -5.81 8.24
CA ILE A 82 5.88 -5.99 7.65
C ILE A 82 5.08 -4.71 7.82
N TYR A 83 4.87 -4.02 6.69
CA TYR A 83 4.00 -2.83 6.64
C TYR A 83 2.58 -3.24 6.27
N VAL A 84 1.60 -2.76 7.04
CA VAL A 84 0.17 -2.87 6.68
C VAL A 84 -0.53 -1.54 6.96
N ASP A 85 -1.31 -1.07 5.99
CA ASP A 85 -2.13 0.15 6.13
C ASP A 85 -3.05 0.08 7.36
N ALA A 86 -3.12 1.15 8.14
CA ALA A 86 -3.93 1.22 9.37
C ALA A 86 -5.43 0.95 9.17
N GLY A 87 -5.92 1.12 7.94
CA GLY A 87 -7.29 0.81 7.55
C GLY A 87 -7.59 -0.67 7.39
N CYS A 88 -6.58 -1.54 7.30
CA CYS A 88 -6.73 -2.98 7.15
C CYS A 88 -7.13 -3.68 8.46
N THR A 89 -7.60 -4.91 8.35
CA THR A 89 -7.91 -5.79 9.49
C THR A 89 -7.02 -7.03 9.43
N LEU A 90 -6.21 -7.24 10.47
CA LEU A 90 -5.37 -8.43 10.57
C LEU A 90 -6.19 -9.62 11.06
N ARG A 91 -5.88 -10.78 10.50
CA ARG A 91 -6.59 -12.04 10.75
C ARG A 91 -5.61 -13.13 11.18
N LYS A 92 -6.06 -14.06 12.02
CA LYS A 92 -5.32 -15.29 12.28
C LYS A 92 -5.39 -16.16 11.02
N SER A 93 -4.24 -16.51 10.47
CA SER A 93 -4.11 -17.28 9.22
C SER A 93 -2.76 -17.97 9.18
N SER A 94 -2.69 -19.15 8.56
CA SER A 94 -1.43 -19.84 8.26
C SER A 94 -0.62 -19.16 7.16
N GLU A 95 -1.22 -18.25 6.41
CA GLU A 95 -0.53 -17.48 5.36
C GLU A 95 0.62 -16.62 5.94
N TRP A 96 0.50 -16.15 7.21
CA TRP A 96 1.59 -15.44 7.88
C TRP A 96 2.89 -16.26 7.91
N GLU A 97 2.79 -17.51 8.35
CA GLU A 97 3.93 -18.41 8.38
C GLU A 97 4.48 -18.71 6.98
N GLN A 98 3.59 -18.88 6.01
CA GLN A 98 3.97 -19.13 4.62
C GLN A 98 4.78 -17.94 4.06
N TYR A 99 4.31 -16.70 4.25
CA TYR A 99 5.01 -15.51 3.75
C TYR A 99 6.33 -15.29 4.50
N LEU A 100 6.36 -15.50 5.81
CA LEU A 100 7.61 -15.40 6.57
C LEU A 100 8.65 -16.46 6.14
N ARG A 101 8.23 -17.66 5.73
CA ARG A 101 9.13 -18.65 5.12
C ARG A 101 9.63 -18.20 3.75
N LEU A 102 8.78 -17.61 2.91
CA LEU A 102 9.18 -17.09 1.61
C LEU A 102 10.20 -15.94 1.73
N MET A 103 10.13 -15.13 2.79
CA MET A 103 11.12 -14.09 3.07
C MET A 103 12.53 -14.63 3.36
N GLN A 104 12.74 -15.94 3.51
CA GLN A 104 14.08 -16.52 3.54
C GLN A 104 14.77 -16.44 2.16
N ARG A 105 13.99 -16.45 1.08
CA ARG A 105 14.48 -16.51 -0.32
C ARG A 105 14.38 -15.17 -1.03
N TYR A 106 13.44 -14.32 -0.61
CA TYR A 106 13.16 -13.03 -1.21
C TYR A 106 13.42 -11.89 -0.23
N ASP A 107 13.72 -10.72 -0.76
CA ASP A 107 13.94 -9.52 0.04
C ASP A 107 12.69 -8.63 0.09
N THR A 108 11.73 -8.85 -0.83
CA THR A 108 10.44 -8.19 -0.85
C THR A 108 9.33 -9.18 -1.20
N ILE A 109 8.17 -9.08 -0.51
CA ILE A 109 6.90 -9.67 -0.96
C ILE A 109 5.87 -8.56 -1.06
N CYS A 110 5.22 -8.48 -2.21
CA CYS A 110 4.11 -7.57 -2.48
C CYS A 110 2.98 -8.30 -3.22
N PHE A 111 1.84 -7.62 -3.34
CA PHE A 111 0.61 -8.25 -3.81
C PHE A 111 0.06 -7.47 -5.01
N GLN A 112 -0.18 -8.19 -6.10
CA GLN A 112 -0.66 -7.65 -7.38
C GLN A 112 -2.15 -7.91 -7.53
N TYR A 113 -2.89 -6.91 -7.94
CA TYR A 113 -4.31 -7.05 -8.23
C TYR A 113 -4.57 -7.94 -9.44
N ASP A 114 -5.66 -8.71 -9.39
CA ASP A 114 -6.17 -9.41 -10.57
C ASP A 114 -6.76 -8.39 -11.57
N GLU A 115 -6.55 -8.64 -12.85
CA GLU A 115 -6.97 -7.75 -13.93
C GLU A 115 -8.49 -7.57 -14.01
N PHE A 116 -9.24 -8.61 -13.69
CA PHE A 116 -10.70 -8.65 -13.90
C PHE A 116 -11.54 -8.52 -12.63
N GLN A 117 -10.98 -7.98 -11.56
CA GLN A 117 -11.77 -7.77 -10.34
C GLN A 117 -12.85 -6.68 -10.56
N PRO A 118 -14.10 -6.87 -10.06
CA PRO A 118 -15.24 -5.95 -10.28
C PRO A 118 -15.01 -4.52 -9.79
N GLN A 119 -14.07 -4.31 -8.87
CA GLN A 119 -13.75 -2.98 -8.37
C GLN A 119 -13.16 -2.05 -9.42
N TRP A 120 -12.51 -2.57 -10.46
CA TRP A 120 -11.89 -1.74 -11.49
C TRP A 120 -12.94 -0.95 -12.28
N GLU A 121 -14.05 -1.57 -12.67
CA GLU A 121 -15.18 -0.89 -13.31
C GLU A 121 -15.75 0.20 -12.40
N ARG A 122 -15.93 -0.11 -11.12
CA ARG A 122 -16.44 0.85 -10.13
C ARG A 122 -15.52 2.04 -9.92
N TRP A 123 -14.20 1.87 -10.11
CA TRP A 123 -13.20 2.92 -9.96
C TRP A 123 -12.90 3.67 -11.26
N GLY A 124 -13.51 3.30 -12.38
CA GLY A 124 -13.46 4.06 -13.62
C GLY A 124 -12.64 3.44 -14.76
N ALA A 125 -12.03 2.26 -14.55
CA ALA A 125 -11.38 1.52 -15.62
C ALA A 125 -11.62 0.01 -15.44
N GLY A 126 -11.82 -0.72 -16.52
CA GLY A 126 -12.12 -2.15 -16.49
C GLY A 126 -10.92 -3.08 -16.27
N SER A 127 -9.78 -2.56 -15.80
CA SER A 127 -8.53 -3.33 -15.71
C SER A 127 -7.62 -2.84 -14.60
N ALA A 128 -6.78 -3.74 -14.07
CA ALA A 128 -5.72 -3.43 -13.11
C ALA A 128 -4.45 -2.86 -13.76
N LYS A 129 -4.36 -2.78 -15.09
CA LYS A 129 -3.14 -2.33 -15.78
C LYS A 129 -2.79 -0.90 -15.41
N ILE A 130 -1.51 -0.65 -15.10
CA ILE A 130 -1.09 0.63 -14.55
C ILE A 130 -1.24 1.80 -15.53
N LYS A 131 -1.35 1.56 -16.83
CA LYS A 131 -1.66 2.60 -17.82
C LYS A 131 -2.96 3.35 -17.56
N TYR A 132 -3.91 2.73 -16.86
CA TYR A 132 -5.17 3.37 -16.46
C TYR A 132 -5.07 4.09 -15.12
N TRP A 133 -4.04 3.75 -14.32
CA TRP A 133 -3.88 4.19 -12.92
C TRP A 133 -2.61 4.99 -12.67
N THR A 134 -1.92 5.37 -13.74
CA THR A 134 -0.70 6.17 -13.67
C THR A 134 -0.78 7.29 -14.70
N LYS A 135 -0.48 8.51 -14.29
CA LYS A 135 -0.48 9.65 -15.21
C LYS A 135 0.57 9.50 -16.30
N ALA A 136 0.32 10.06 -17.48
CA ALA A 136 1.15 9.91 -18.67
C ALA A 136 2.62 10.24 -18.41
N ALA A 137 2.91 11.38 -17.79
CA ALA A 137 4.29 11.79 -17.49
C ALA A 137 5.06 10.76 -16.63
N THR A 138 4.39 10.14 -15.65
CA THR A 138 5.01 9.09 -14.83
C THR A 138 5.21 7.79 -15.60
N LEU A 139 4.32 7.45 -16.51
CA LEU A 139 4.50 6.28 -17.40
C LEU A 139 5.66 6.51 -18.37
N ASP A 140 5.72 7.69 -19.01
CA ASP A 140 6.79 8.05 -19.94
C ASP A 140 8.16 8.02 -19.25
N PHE A 141 8.22 8.53 -18.01
CA PHE A 141 9.42 8.40 -17.18
C PHE A 141 9.78 6.93 -16.92
N ALA A 142 8.81 6.12 -16.47
CA ALA A 142 9.07 4.72 -16.14
C ALA A 142 9.48 3.90 -17.37
N GLU A 143 8.84 4.09 -18.53
CA GLU A 143 9.20 3.44 -19.79
C GLU A 143 10.64 3.78 -20.21
N THR A 144 11.05 5.05 -20.00
CA THR A 144 12.42 5.50 -20.28
C THR A 144 13.40 4.95 -19.26
N TYR A 145 13.10 5.05 -17.97
CA TYR A 145 13.96 4.61 -16.88
C TYR A 145 14.28 3.10 -16.95
N PHE A 146 13.25 2.29 -17.21
CA PHE A 146 13.39 0.84 -17.33
C PHE A 146 13.71 0.35 -18.76
N GLN A 147 13.79 1.26 -19.74
CA GLN A 147 13.98 0.95 -21.16
C GLN A 147 12.97 -0.10 -21.67
N ASP A 148 11.70 0.02 -21.22
CA ASP A 148 10.62 -0.90 -21.54
C ASP A 148 9.31 -0.17 -21.85
N PRO A 149 8.89 -0.12 -23.12
CA PRO A 149 7.62 0.49 -23.52
C PRO A 149 6.38 -0.30 -23.05
N GLY A 150 6.57 -1.50 -22.52
CA GLY A 150 5.49 -2.35 -21.99
C GLY A 150 5.12 -2.08 -20.53
N ILE A 151 5.75 -1.14 -19.85
CA ILE A 151 5.51 -0.83 -18.42
C ILE A 151 4.02 -0.60 -18.15
N GLY A 152 3.32 0.10 -19.03
CA GLY A 152 1.89 0.38 -18.90
C GLY A 152 0.98 -0.86 -18.83
N GLU A 153 1.44 -2.01 -19.31
CA GLU A 153 0.70 -3.27 -19.30
C GLU A 153 0.85 -4.07 -18.00
N LEU A 154 1.78 -3.68 -17.13
CA LEU A 154 1.94 -4.29 -15.81
C LEU A 154 0.66 -4.09 -14.98
N LYS A 155 0.34 -5.07 -14.14
CA LYS A 155 -0.81 -4.97 -13.23
C LYS A 155 -0.40 -4.27 -11.93
N GLN A 156 -1.29 -3.43 -11.43
CA GLN A 156 -1.10 -2.63 -10.24
C GLN A 156 -0.74 -3.46 -9.01
N ILE A 157 0.34 -3.12 -8.35
CA ILE A 157 0.71 -3.68 -7.04
C ILE A 157 0.04 -2.86 -5.95
N MET A 158 -0.47 -3.55 -4.93
CA MET A 158 -1.05 -2.94 -3.74
C MET A 158 0.04 -2.34 -2.85
N GLY A 159 -0.03 -1.04 -2.57
CA GLY A 159 0.90 -0.39 -1.63
C GLY A 159 0.54 -0.55 -0.14
N GLY A 160 -0.57 -1.24 0.17
CA GLY A 160 -1.10 -1.32 1.53
C GLY A 160 -0.61 -2.51 2.36
N ILE A 161 0.10 -3.47 1.77
CA ILE A 161 0.64 -4.66 2.43
C ILE A 161 1.98 -4.98 1.80
N LEU A 162 3.07 -4.89 2.55
CA LEU A 162 4.42 -5.11 2.08
C LEU A 162 5.24 -5.85 3.14
N PHE A 163 6.03 -6.83 2.70
CA PHE A 163 7.06 -7.47 3.51
C PHE A 163 8.40 -7.10 2.91
N MET A 164 9.29 -6.55 3.70
CA MET A 164 10.61 -6.10 3.24
C MET A 164 11.70 -6.53 4.22
N LYS A 165 12.86 -6.91 3.69
CA LYS A 165 14.03 -7.38 4.42
C LYS A 165 15.30 -6.79 3.79
N GLY A 166 16.33 -6.62 4.63
CA GLY A 166 17.64 -6.16 4.20
C GLY A 166 17.80 -4.64 4.29
N ARG A 167 18.87 -4.19 4.95
CA ARG A 167 19.22 -2.76 5.02
C ARG A 167 19.53 -2.19 3.64
N ASP A 168 20.02 -3.05 2.75
CA ASP A 168 20.37 -2.72 1.36
C ASP A 168 19.32 -3.19 0.34
N ASN A 169 18.05 -3.30 0.75
CA ASN A 169 16.95 -3.64 -0.16
C ASN A 169 16.90 -2.63 -1.32
N ALA A 170 17.24 -3.09 -2.52
CA ALA A 170 17.40 -2.24 -3.70
C ALA A 170 16.07 -1.59 -4.10
N LEU A 171 14.99 -2.38 -4.18
CA LEU A 171 13.66 -1.88 -4.50
C LEU A 171 13.24 -0.75 -3.56
N LEU A 172 13.43 -0.92 -2.26
CA LEU A 172 13.05 0.07 -1.26
C LEU A 172 13.87 1.36 -1.38
N LYS A 173 15.17 1.23 -1.66
CA LYS A 173 16.06 2.38 -1.89
C LYS A 173 15.62 3.16 -3.12
N ASP A 174 15.43 2.48 -4.25
CA ASP A 174 15.02 3.10 -5.51
C ASP A 174 13.63 3.73 -5.39
N TRP A 175 12.69 3.06 -4.73
CA TRP A 175 11.35 3.60 -4.49
C TRP A 175 11.41 4.90 -3.67
N LYS A 176 12.18 4.90 -2.59
CA LYS A 176 12.40 6.09 -1.77
C LYS A 176 13.10 7.20 -2.57
N GLU A 177 14.19 6.87 -3.25
CA GLU A 177 14.98 7.84 -4.02
C GLU A 177 14.15 8.51 -5.11
N LEU A 178 13.45 7.73 -5.94
CA LEU A 178 12.60 8.27 -7.01
C LEU A 178 11.50 9.19 -6.48
N MET A 179 10.88 8.86 -5.34
CA MET A 179 9.84 9.72 -4.77
C MET A 179 10.36 11.08 -4.29
N PHE A 180 11.60 11.14 -3.81
CA PHE A 180 12.17 12.41 -3.29
C PHE A 180 12.95 13.18 -4.34
N SER A 181 13.59 12.50 -5.30
CA SER A 181 14.31 13.16 -6.41
C SER A 181 13.36 13.63 -7.52
N HIS A 182 12.21 12.97 -7.66
CA HIS A 182 11.20 13.22 -8.68
C HIS A 182 9.79 13.30 -8.07
N PRO A 183 9.54 14.28 -7.19
CA PRO A 183 8.24 14.37 -6.49
C PRO A 183 7.06 14.53 -7.44
N GLU A 184 7.28 15.11 -8.61
CA GLU A 184 6.28 15.26 -9.67
C GLU A 184 5.72 13.90 -10.15
N LEU A 185 6.46 12.81 -10.04
CA LEU A 185 6.01 11.49 -10.49
C LEU A 185 4.86 10.91 -9.65
N ILE A 186 4.72 11.34 -8.40
CA ILE A 186 3.72 10.80 -7.47
C ILE A 186 2.63 11.79 -7.10
N THR A 187 2.73 13.06 -7.54
CA THR A 187 1.70 14.08 -7.28
C THR A 187 0.49 13.91 -8.20
N ASP A 188 -0.63 14.50 -7.82
CA ASP A 188 -1.80 14.59 -8.71
C ASP A 188 -1.42 15.25 -10.03
N PRO A 189 -2.03 14.84 -11.14
CA PRO A 189 -1.80 15.53 -12.41
C PRO A 189 -2.31 16.96 -12.34
N THR A 190 -1.52 17.89 -12.93
CA THR A 190 -1.94 19.29 -13.15
C THR A 190 -3.09 19.36 -14.14
N GLU A 191 -3.74 20.53 -14.25
CA GLU A 191 -4.78 20.75 -15.26
C GLU A 191 -4.28 20.59 -16.71
N GLU A 192 -3.02 20.94 -16.95
CA GLU A 192 -2.38 20.73 -18.23
C GLU A 192 -2.11 19.24 -18.50
N GLU A 193 -1.53 18.54 -17.54
CA GLU A 193 -1.31 17.09 -17.64
C GLU A 193 -2.62 16.31 -17.85
N LEU A 194 -3.74 16.76 -17.23
CA LEU A 194 -5.04 16.11 -17.41
C LEU A 194 -5.53 16.14 -18.87
N ARG A 195 -5.14 17.15 -19.65
CA ARG A 195 -5.48 17.25 -21.08
C ARG A 195 -4.70 16.30 -21.97
N HIS A 196 -3.55 15.81 -21.47
CA HIS A 196 -2.60 15.00 -22.22
C HIS A 196 -2.46 13.57 -21.67
N GLN A 197 -3.48 13.07 -20.97
CA GLN A 197 -3.46 11.72 -20.43
C GLN A 197 -3.60 10.66 -21.53
N ARG A 198 -3.06 9.48 -21.27
CA ARG A 198 -3.25 8.32 -22.17
C ARG A 198 -4.71 7.86 -22.17
N PRO A 199 -5.22 7.28 -23.28
CA PRO A 199 -6.60 6.81 -23.37
C PRO A 199 -6.97 5.87 -22.22
N GLY A 200 -8.14 6.11 -21.60
CA GLY A 200 -8.65 5.30 -20.49
C GLY A 200 -8.06 5.62 -19.12
N PHE A 201 -7.26 6.68 -18.98
CA PHE A 201 -6.77 7.13 -17.67
C PHE A 201 -7.93 7.38 -16.71
N ALA A 202 -7.95 6.68 -15.57
CA ALA A 202 -8.98 6.74 -14.55
C ALA A 202 -8.52 7.43 -13.25
N GLY A 203 -7.22 7.56 -13.06
CA GLY A 203 -6.65 8.24 -11.91
C GLY A 203 -5.19 7.87 -11.66
N HIS A 204 -4.53 8.64 -10.79
CA HIS A 204 -3.14 8.40 -10.44
C HIS A 204 -3.03 7.70 -9.08
N ARG A 205 -2.24 6.62 -9.02
CA ARG A 205 -2.05 5.79 -7.81
C ARG A 205 -0.75 6.10 -7.07
N HIS A 206 -0.20 7.28 -7.29
CA HIS A 206 0.87 7.89 -6.51
C HIS A 206 2.07 6.96 -6.23
N ASP A 207 2.27 6.59 -4.97
CA ASP A 207 3.33 5.69 -4.50
C ASP A 207 3.36 4.35 -5.24
N GLN A 208 2.19 3.81 -5.59
CA GLN A 208 2.07 2.53 -6.27
C GLN A 208 2.47 2.62 -7.76
N ALA A 209 2.42 3.81 -8.36
CA ALA A 209 2.83 4.03 -9.75
C ALA A 209 4.33 3.76 -9.96
N LEU A 210 5.15 4.01 -8.94
CA LEU A 210 6.58 3.68 -8.92
C LEU A 210 6.84 2.29 -8.35
N LEU A 211 6.12 1.89 -7.30
CA LEU A 211 6.29 0.58 -6.66
C LEU A 211 6.07 -0.57 -7.66
N THR A 212 5.07 -0.45 -8.54
CA THR A 212 4.71 -1.52 -9.47
C THR A 212 5.86 -1.88 -10.43
N PRO A 213 6.41 -0.96 -11.24
CA PRO A 213 7.50 -1.30 -12.15
C PRO A 213 8.79 -1.71 -11.40
N LEU A 214 9.08 -1.11 -10.24
CA LEU A 214 10.24 -1.50 -9.42
C LEU A 214 10.13 -2.93 -8.94
N ALA A 215 8.98 -3.34 -8.41
CA ALA A 215 8.79 -4.69 -7.89
C ALA A 215 8.80 -5.76 -8.99
N GLU A 216 8.24 -5.46 -10.15
CA GLU A 216 8.24 -6.39 -11.30
C GLU A 216 9.64 -6.58 -11.93
N ARG A 217 10.55 -5.63 -11.68
CA ARG A 217 11.93 -5.68 -12.22
C ARG A 217 12.98 -6.12 -11.20
N ASP A 218 12.62 -6.19 -9.92
CA ASP A 218 13.55 -6.67 -8.88
C ASP A 218 13.53 -8.21 -8.82
N PRO A 219 14.64 -8.89 -9.14
CA PRO A 219 14.72 -10.35 -9.07
C PRO A 219 14.59 -10.92 -7.67
N LYS A 220 14.71 -10.08 -6.63
CA LYS A 220 14.54 -10.44 -5.23
C LYS A 220 13.15 -10.10 -4.69
N ALA A 221 12.29 -9.52 -5.50
CA ALA A 221 10.89 -9.31 -5.16
C ALA A 221 10.05 -10.52 -5.60
N LEU A 222 9.14 -10.95 -4.72
CA LEU A 222 8.11 -11.93 -5.02
C LEU A 222 6.77 -11.20 -5.10
N VAL A 223 6.19 -11.19 -6.30
CA VAL A 223 4.86 -10.64 -6.55
C VAL A 223 3.83 -11.76 -6.47
N LEU A 224 2.90 -11.66 -5.54
CA LEU A 224 1.85 -12.66 -5.30
C LEU A 224 0.47 -12.08 -5.68
N PRO A 225 -0.52 -12.93 -5.97
CA PRO A 225 -1.89 -12.46 -6.16
C PRO A 225 -2.43 -11.73 -4.93
N GLU A 226 -3.12 -10.61 -5.15
CA GLU A 226 -3.82 -9.87 -4.10
C GLU A 226 -5.08 -10.64 -3.66
N ILE A 227 -5.24 -10.84 -2.35
CA ILE A 227 -6.33 -11.62 -1.75
C ILE A 227 -7.09 -10.88 -0.65
N SER A 228 -6.62 -9.71 -0.24
CA SER A 228 -7.16 -8.98 0.92
C SER A 228 -8.49 -8.26 0.62
N GLU A 229 -8.75 -7.96 -0.65
CA GLU A 229 -9.99 -7.31 -1.09
C GLU A 229 -11.17 -8.29 -1.19
N ALA A 230 -10.90 -9.58 -1.29
CA ALA A 230 -11.94 -10.62 -1.41
C ALA A 230 -12.58 -11.01 -0.07
N TYR A 231 -12.10 -10.49 1.06
CA TYR A 231 -12.58 -10.81 2.41
C TYR A 231 -12.68 -12.30 2.72
N ARG A 232 -11.80 -13.10 2.16
CA ARG A 232 -11.76 -14.54 2.41
C ARG A 232 -11.55 -14.82 3.90
N ARG A 233 -12.18 -15.88 4.42
CA ARG A 233 -12.10 -16.24 5.85
C ARG A 233 -10.69 -16.63 6.29
N ASP A 234 -9.92 -17.23 5.41
CA ASP A 234 -8.55 -17.70 5.61
C ASP A 234 -7.47 -16.64 5.29
N ALA A 235 -7.84 -15.51 4.67
CA ALA A 235 -6.92 -14.45 4.37
C ALA A 235 -6.29 -13.85 5.63
N PHE A 236 -4.99 -13.59 5.59
CA PHE A 236 -4.20 -13.04 6.70
C PHE A 236 -4.50 -11.56 6.97
N VAL A 237 -4.93 -10.82 5.95
CA VAL A 237 -5.32 -9.40 6.03
C VAL A 237 -6.59 -9.19 5.20
N TRP A 238 -7.47 -8.34 5.69
CA TRP A 238 -8.58 -7.77 4.91
C TRP A 238 -8.32 -6.29 4.65
N ALA A 239 -8.40 -5.84 3.42
CA ALA A 239 -8.34 -4.45 3.01
C ALA A 239 -9.65 -3.72 3.37
N SER A 240 -9.97 -3.69 4.65
CA SER A 240 -11.27 -3.23 5.18
C SER A 240 -11.51 -1.75 4.99
N ARG A 241 -10.46 -0.96 4.70
CA ARG A 241 -10.51 0.50 4.49
C ARG A 241 -11.19 1.26 5.63
N ILE A 242 -11.05 0.74 6.87
CA ILE A 242 -11.62 1.35 8.07
C ILE A 242 -10.84 2.61 8.41
N ARG A 243 -11.46 3.76 8.22
CA ARG A 243 -10.91 5.06 8.59
C ARG A 243 -11.69 5.58 9.79
N ALA A 244 -11.05 5.67 10.94
CA ALA A 244 -11.68 6.14 12.17
C ALA A 244 -10.67 6.88 13.04
N ARG A 245 -11.04 8.07 13.48
CA ARG A 245 -10.31 8.90 14.43
C ARG A 245 -10.53 8.43 15.87
N ASP A 246 -11.77 8.02 16.17
CA ASP A 246 -12.21 7.61 17.48
C ASP A 246 -13.09 6.35 17.46
N LEU A 247 -13.53 5.90 18.64
CA LEU A 247 -14.36 4.70 18.78
C LEU A 247 -15.74 4.86 18.12
N ARG A 248 -16.34 6.03 18.16
CA ARG A 248 -17.67 6.28 17.60
C ARG A 248 -17.64 6.18 16.09
N GLU A 249 -16.67 6.82 15.43
CA GLU A 249 -16.44 6.69 14.00
C GLU A 249 -16.15 5.21 13.62
N TYR A 250 -15.32 4.54 14.42
CA TYR A 250 -15.01 3.13 14.19
C TYR A 250 -16.25 2.26 14.20
N LEU A 251 -17.11 2.36 15.21
CA LEU A 251 -18.33 1.56 15.30
C LEU A 251 -19.26 1.82 14.11
N THR A 252 -19.39 3.07 13.67
CA THR A 252 -20.18 3.45 12.50
C THR A 252 -19.63 2.82 11.21
N VAL A 253 -18.31 2.94 10.98
CA VAL A 253 -17.65 2.40 9.78
C VAL A 253 -17.64 0.88 9.81
N GLN A 254 -17.40 0.27 10.95
CA GLN A 254 -17.39 -1.17 11.12
C GLN A 254 -18.77 -1.79 10.85
N THR A 255 -19.83 -1.19 11.37
CA THR A 255 -21.21 -1.65 11.10
C THR A 255 -21.50 -1.63 9.59
N LYS A 256 -21.14 -0.53 8.90
CA LYS A 256 -21.29 -0.45 7.43
C LYS A 256 -20.47 -1.51 6.70
N HIS A 257 -19.25 -1.75 7.15
CA HIS A 257 -18.35 -2.73 6.55
C HIS A 257 -18.92 -4.16 6.68
N TYR A 258 -19.38 -4.56 7.87
CA TYR A 258 -19.98 -5.89 8.07
C TYR A 258 -21.32 -6.03 7.34
N LEU A 259 -22.15 -5.01 7.32
CA LEU A 259 -23.39 -5.01 6.52
C LEU A 259 -23.08 -5.21 5.03
N ARG A 260 -22.05 -4.56 4.52
CA ARG A 260 -21.61 -4.72 3.13
C ARG A 260 -21.13 -6.16 2.84
N ILE A 261 -20.33 -6.74 3.73
CA ILE A 261 -19.88 -8.13 3.60
C ILE A 261 -21.09 -9.11 3.64
N TRP A 262 -22.03 -8.86 4.53
CA TRP A 262 -23.19 -9.74 4.74
C TRP A 262 -24.23 -9.63 3.62
N LEU A 263 -24.53 -8.43 3.16
CA LEU A 263 -25.53 -8.16 2.11
C LEU A 263 -24.98 -8.32 0.70
N GLY A 264 -23.69 -8.26 0.53
CA GLY A 264 -23.03 -8.08 -0.76
C GLY A 264 -23.12 -6.63 -1.30
N ASP A 265 -22.17 -6.24 -2.14
CA ASP A 265 -22.02 -4.88 -2.64
C ASP A 265 -23.30 -4.34 -3.32
N LYS A 266 -23.94 -5.15 -4.19
CA LYS A 266 -25.11 -4.71 -4.97
C LYS A 266 -26.32 -4.36 -4.10
N LEU A 267 -26.59 -5.17 -3.06
CA LEU A 267 -27.72 -4.94 -2.18
C LEU A 267 -27.44 -3.79 -1.21
N PHE A 268 -26.22 -3.70 -0.69
CA PHE A 268 -25.80 -2.60 0.17
C PHE A 268 -25.90 -1.24 -0.50
N GLU A 269 -25.48 -1.11 -1.77
CA GLU A 269 -25.57 0.15 -2.51
C GLU A 269 -27.03 0.51 -2.87
N ARG A 270 -27.92 -0.47 -3.03
CA ARG A 270 -29.37 -0.20 -3.19
C ARG A 270 -29.97 0.38 -1.92
N LEU A 271 -29.63 -0.14 -0.75
CA LEU A 271 -30.15 0.32 0.55
C LEU A 271 -29.65 1.72 0.94
N LYS A 272 -28.53 2.16 0.39
CA LYS A 272 -28.00 3.52 0.60
C LYS A 272 -28.76 4.62 -0.16
N LYS A 273 -29.50 4.25 -1.21
CA LYS A 273 -30.22 5.20 -2.08
C LYS A 273 -31.64 5.52 -1.58
N HIS A 274 -32.06 4.87 -0.52
CA HIS A 274 -33.29 5.09 0.22
C HIS A 274 -32.99 5.56 1.64
#